data_88eef523547bd3c04f6236b124224354
#
_entry.id   88eef523547bd3c04f6236b124224354
#
_cell.length_a   1.000
_cell.length_b   1.000
_cell.length_c   1.000
_cell.angle_alpha   90.00
_cell.angle_beta   90.00
_cell.angle_gamma   90.00
#
_symmetry.space_group_name_H-M   'P 1'
#
loop_
_entity.id
_entity.type
_entity.pdbx_description
1 polymer ?
#
loop_
_entity_poly.entity_id
_entity_poly.type
_entity_poly.pdbx_seq_one_letter_code
_entity_poly.pdbx_strand_id
1 'polypeptide(L)'
;MIATGSDIQWITPAKSSDGSLEVVIFPQSAEPYRSGEGLLKITSGGKVSYYMAPAQLESGAPLETFEPGKQTSVKLQLKSDAVQEWANRKVWVYGIEEPEEGAWVQLYPDTYSTYYLFWHPGCGWYDCDKLNPTSDDNGVPDGMMCWAATASNLLHWWIAQNVEYVEKYDYRGPDYTYPLDKPQESDIFQCFIDSFDDDAGYGDAGINWFIHGIRPSYPAYDKPENPAGYFKDVFPEGVKLGQNYGGLSKEVFNTVMKDALKNRKGIGFSRGNVRSSHVMTIWGGAEFDEEGNVSYIYFADNNDRYDYEVDNVGCMRKEIIYVTLPEGGTMTHYKTGYIGSGDDSRPINRLFTVELGQEYWEQYYSSKK
;
A
#
# COMPACT_ATOMS: atom_id res chain seq x y z
N MET A 1 23.59 25.85 -12.38
CA MET A 1 23.77 26.88 -11.36
C MET A 1 23.08 26.35 -10.11
N ILE A 2 23.77 26.22 -9.01
CA ILE A 2 23.18 25.80 -7.72
C ILE A 2 22.85 27.08 -6.98
N ALA A 3 21.56 27.32 -6.75
CA ALA A 3 21.13 28.39 -5.86
C ALA A 3 20.91 27.79 -4.47
N THR A 4 21.48 28.41 -3.47
CA THR A 4 21.34 28.01 -2.06
C THR A 4 20.66 29.11 -1.29
N GLY A 5 19.82 28.76 -0.36
CA GLY A 5 19.13 29.67 0.54
C GLY A 5 18.84 28.99 1.87
N SER A 6 18.50 29.75 2.85
CA SER A 6 17.99 29.24 4.14
C SER A 6 16.79 30.09 4.53
N ASP A 7 15.79 29.45 5.11
CA ASP A 7 14.67 30.16 5.75
C ASP A 7 15.10 30.82 7.07
N ILE A 8 16.30 30.48 7.55
CA ILE A 8 16.90 31.03 8.76
C ILE A 8 17.86 32.15 8.35
N GLN A 9 17.53 33.40 8.67
CA GLN A 9 18.21 34.60 8.18
C GLN A 9 19.68 34.71 8.58
N TRP A 10 20.15 34.04 9.62
CA TRP A 10 21.50 34.09 10.11
C TRP A 10 22.40 32.93 9.61
N ILE A 11 21.90 32.11 8.72
CA ILE A 11 22.66 31.04 8.08
C ILE A 11 23.08 31.47 6.68
N THR A 12 24.36 31.51 6.42
CA THR A 12 24.93 31.83 5.12
C THR A 12 25.68 30.63 4.56
N PRO A 13 25.16 29.98 3.52
CA PRO A 13 25.88 28.89 2.85
C PRO A 13 27.03 29.44 1.99
N ALA A 14 28.19 28.82 2.10
CA ALA A 14 29.35 29.10 1.27
C ALA A 14 29.80 27.82 0.56
N LYS A 15 30.24 27.95 -0.69
CA LYS A 15 30.80 26.85 -1.45
C LYS A 15 32.31 26.82 -1.24
N SER A 16 32.84 25.70 -0.74
CA SER A 16 34.26 25.53 -0.58
C SER A 16 34.98 25.24 -1.90
N SER A 17 36.30 25.42 -1.93
CA SER A 17 37.12 25.27 -3.14
C SER A 17 37.19 23.84 -3.67
N ASP A 18 36.92 22.85 -2.85
CA ASP A 18 36.86 21.43 -3.21
C ASP A 18 35.45 20.99 -3.74
N GLY A 19 34.50 21.92 -3.76
CA GLY A 19 33.12 21.67 -4.19
C GLY A 19 32.19 21.22 -3.09
N SER A 20 32.66 21.03 -1.87
CA SER A 20 31.82 20.81 -0.70
C SER A 20 31.03 22.07 -0.35
N LEU A 21 29.95 21.94 0.37
CA LEU A 21 29.16 23.06 0.87
C LEU A 21 29.48 23.27 2.35
N GLU A 22 30.09 24.41 2.66
CA GLU A 22 30.23 24.86 4.03
C GLU A 22 29.06 25.73 4.43
N VAL A 23 28.53 25.47 5.62
CA VAL A 23 27.47 26.29 6.21
C VAL A 23 28.08 27.00 7.41
N VAL A 24 28.24 28.32 7.28
CA VAL A 24 28.77 29.15 8.38
C VAL A 24 27.57 29.74 9.11
N ILE A 25 27.48 29.42 10.38
CA ILE A 25 26.40 29.83 11.27
C ILE A 25 26.91 30.93 12.19
N PHE A 26 26.32 32.12 12.07
CA PHE A 26 26.62 33.27 12.94
C PHE A 26 25.37 33.73 13.69
N PRO A 27 24.91 33.03 14.70
CA PRO A 27 23.79 33.50 15.48
C PRO A 27 24.17 34.76 16.23
N GLN A 28 23.34 35.79 16.17
CA GLN A 28 23.52 37.03 16.92
C GLN A 28 23.02 36.92 18.35
N SER A 29 22.17 35.98 18.61
CA SER A 29 21.64 35.59 19.92
C SER A 29 21.57 34.08 20.02
N ALA A 30 21.29 33.52 21.19
CA ALA A 30 21.03 32.09 21.35
C ALA A 30 19.69 31.77 20.69
N GLU A 31 19.76 31.07 19.56
CA GLU A 31 18.57 30.67 18.77
C GLU A 31 18.22 29.22 19.07
N PRO A 32 16.97 28.94 19.47
CA PRO A 32 16.52 27.57 19.69
C PRO A 32 16.51 26.82 18.37
N TYR A 33 17.04 25.60 18.37
CA TYR A 33 16.87 24.68 17.25
C TYR A 33 15.49 24.07 17.33
N ARG A 34 14.76 24.12 16.22
CA ARG A 34 13.48 23.44 16.06
C ARG A 34 13.63 22.25 15.12
N SER A 35 13.45 21.07 15.66
CA SER A 35 13.49 19.84 14.86
C SER A 35 12.44 19.91 13.73
N GLY A 36 12.89 19.64 12.50
CA GLY A 36 12.01 19.69 11.34
C GLY A 36 12.07 20.97 10.51
N GLU A 37 12.75 22.04 10.98
CA GLU A 37 12.99 23.22 10.16
C GLU A 37 14.14 22.99 9.18
N GLY A 38 13.95 23.41 7.92
CA GLY A 38 14.98 23.29 6.88
C GLY A 38 16.10 24.28 7.11
N LEU A 39 17.31 23.79 7.46
CA LEU A 39 18.50 24.62 7.63
C LEU A 39 19.03 25.17 6.32
N LEU A 40 18.91 24.41 5.24
CA LEU A 40 19.47 24.75 3.95
C LEU A 40 18.57 24.26 2.83
N LYS A 41 18.27 25.17 1.91
CA LYS A 41 17.53 24.90 0.68
C LYS A 41 18.48 24.97 -0.51
N ILE A 42 18.59 23.91 -1.27
CA ILE A 42 19.37 23.85 -2.50
C ILE A 42 18.45 23.67 -3.68
N THR A 43 18.58 24.54 -4.67
CA THR A 43 17.86 24.42 -5.96
C THR A 43 18.88 24.13 -7.07
N SER A 44 18.72 22.99 -7.74
CA SER A 44 19.58 22.58 -8.86
C SER A 44 18.72 21.95 -9.97
N GLY A 45 18.82 22.47 -11.19
CA GLY A 45 18.09 21.95 -12.34
C GLY A 45 16.55 21.94 -12.17
N GLY A 46 16.01 22.91 -11.44
CA GLY A 46 14.58 23.00 -11.14
C GLY A 46 14.10 22.10 -9.99
N LYS A 47 15.01 21.29 -9.42
CA LYS A 47 14.73 20.48 -8.23
C LYS A 47 15.18 21.22 -6.99
N VAL A 48 14.34 21.18 -5.95
CA VAL A 48 14.62 21.72 -4.63
C VAL A 48 14.94 20.57 -3.69
N SER A 49 15.97 20.76 -2.87
CA SER A 49 16.36 19.82 -1.82
C SER A 49 16.59 20.60 -0.53
N TYR A 50 16.15 20.04 0.59
CA TYR A 50 16.30 20.63 1.89
C TYR A 50 17.27 19.83 2.73
N TYR A 51 18.16 20.50 3.41
CA TYR A 51 18.98 19.94 4.46
C TYR A 51 18.37 20.33 5.80
N MET A 52 18.15 19.34 6.62
CA MET A 52 17.60 19.52 7.95
C MET A 52 18.66 19.19 8.99
N ALA A 53 18.74 19.98 10.03
CA ALA A 53 19.62 19.63 11.13
C ALA A 53 19.10 18.36 11.81
N PRO A 54 19.99 17.42 12.13
CA PRO A 54 19.64 16.29 12.96
C PRO A 54 19.28 16.76 14.37
N ALA A 55 18.49 15.98 15.06
CA ALA A 55 18.18 16.23 16.47
C ALA A 55 19.42 16.11 17.40
N GLN A 56 20.54 15.65 16.87
CA GLN A 56 21.78 15.41 17.61
C GLN A 56 22.98 16.04 16.90
N LEU A 57 23.89 16.53 17.67
CA LEU A 57 25.22 16.90 17.20
C LEU A 57 26.03 15.66 16.79
N GLU A 58 27.13 15.85 16.04
CA GLU A 58 28.03 14.73 15.72
C GLU A 58 28.59 14.04 16.98
N SER A 59 28.65 14.75 18.12
CA SER A 59 29.02 14.20 19.43
C SER A 59 27.94 13.27 20.06
N GLY A 60 26.76 13.17 19.45
CA GLY A 60 25.62 12.46 20.01
C GLY A 60 24.79 13.26 21.04
N ALA A 61 25.17 14.47 21.36
CA ALA A 61 24.42 15.35 22.26
C ALA A 61 23.19 15.95 21.52
N PRO A 62 22.07 16.19 22.21
CA PRO A 62 20.94 16.90 21.62
C PRO A 62 21.36 18.31 21.15
N LEU A 63 20.90 18.71 19.98
CA LEU A 63 21.03 20.07 19.49
C LEU A 63 19.83 20.88 20.02
N GLU A 64 20.09 21.72 21.03
CA GLU A 64 19.03 22.53 21.63
C GLU A 64 19.10 24.01 21.16
N THR A 65 20.30 24.55 21.04
CA THR A 65 20.50 25.96 20.68
C THR A 65 21.74 26.15 19.86
N PHE A 66 21.75 27.19 19.01
CA PHE A 66 22.95 27.75 18.40
C PHE A 66 23.42 28.91 19.24
N GLU A 67 24.67 28.88 19.70
CA GLU A 67 25.22 29.91 20.56
C GLU A 67 26.17 30.88 19.83
N PRO A 68 26.08 32.18 20.08
CA PRO A 68 26.98 33.17 19.49
C PRO A 68 28.43 32.88 19.79
N GLY A 69 29.29 32.98 18.78
CA GLY A 69 30.73 32.80 18.92
C GLY A 69 31.22 31.38 19.14
N LYS A 70 30.32 30.38 19.07
CA LYS A 70 30.68 28.97 19.10
C LYS A 70 30.53 28.32 17.72
N GLN A 71 31.49 27.49 17.36
CA GLN A 71 31.37 26.62 16.20
C GLN A 71 30.48 25.44 16.55
N THR A 72 29.38 25.28 15.81
CA THR A 72 28.48 24.13 15.96
C THR A 72 28.62 23.24 14.73
N SER A 73 29.12 22.03 14.92
CA SER A 73 29.15 21.01 13.85
C SER A 73 27.87 20.20 13.87
N VAL A 74 27.13 20.26 12.81
CA VAL A 74 25.89 19.52 12.62
C VAL A 74 26.02 18.57 11.44
N LYS A 75 25.50 17.38 11.58
CA LYS A 75 25.35 16.44 10.47
C LYS A 75 24.07 16.78 9.71
N LEU A 76 24.24 17.23 8.48
CA LEU A 76 23.11 17.55 7.62
C LEU A 76 22.70 16.32 6.82
N GLN A 77 21.42 16.03 6.79
CA GLN A 77 20.85 14.97 5.96
C GLN A 77 20.14 15.61 4.77
N LEU A 78 20.55 15.23 3.57
CA LEU A 78 19.83 15.63 2.37
C LEU A 78 18.52 14.87 2.29
N LYS A 79 17.40 15.59 2.26
CA LYS A 79 16.10 15.03 1.91
C LYS A 79 15.69 15.59 0.56
N SER A 80 15.49 14.72 -0.43
CA SER A 80 14.92 15.11 -1.72
C SER A 80 13.43 15.42 -1.57
N ASP A 81 12.88 16.23 -2.48
CA ASP A 81 11.43 16.51 -2.50
C ASP A 81 10.61 15.23 -2.51
N ALA A 82 11.08 14.21 -3.23
CA ALA A 82 10.43 12.89 -3.27
C ALA A 82 10.44 12.16 -1.92
N VAL A 83 11.47 12.37 -1.10
CA VAL A 83 11.54 11.83 0.27
C VAL A 83 10.59 12.62 1.17
N GLN A 84 10.57 13.97 1.06
CA GLN A 84 9.69 14.81 1.86
C GLN A 84 8.20 14.57 1.56
N GLU A 85 7.87 14.26 0.30
CA GLU A 85 6.48 13.94 -0.08
C GLU A 85 5.93 12.76 0.72
N TRP A 86 6.76 11.80 1.11
CA TRP A 86 6.34 10.54 1.75
C TRP A 86 6.81 10.38 3.20
N ALA A 87 7.85 11.12 3.62
CA ALA A 87 8.45 10.95 4.94
C ALA A 87 7.46 11.17 6.09
N ASN A 88 7.43 10.24 7.04
CA ASN A 88 6.58 10.25 8.22
C ASN A 88 5.07 10.41 7.91
N ARG A 89 4.62 9.95 6.76
CA ARG A 89 3.21 10.01 6.37
C ARG A 89 2.53 8.66 6.57
N LYS A 90 1.26 8.74 6.90
CA LYS A 90 0.30 7.65 6.80
C LYS A 90 -0.62 7.96 5.63
N VAL A 91 -0.75 7.04 4.67
CA VAL A 91 -1.52 7.25 3.45
C VAL A 91 -2.45 6.06 3.23
N TRP A 92 -3.72 6.33 2.97
CA TRP A 92 -4.75 5.34 2.71
C TRP A 92 -4.99 5.19 1.21
N VAL A 93 -5.45 4.01 0.81
CA VAL A 93 -5.95 3.79 -0.55
C VAL A 93 -7.13 4.75 -0.80
N TYR A 94 -7.22 5.26 -2.01
CA TYR A 94 -8.26 6.23 -2.36
C TYR A 94 -9.67 5.72 -2.04
N GLY A 95 -10.48 6.56 -1.43
CA GLY A 95 -11.86 6.22 -1.03
C GLY A 95 -11.98 5.48 0.31
N ILE A 96 -10.86 5.21 0.99
CA ILE A 96 -10.87 4.62 2.33
C ILE A 96 -10.97 5.74 3.37
N GLU A 97 -11.87 5.59 4.32
CA GLU A 97 -11.95 6.46 5.49
C GLU A 97 -10.71 6.25 6.38
N GLU A 98 -10.06 7.35 6.74
CA GLU A 98 -8.96 7.27 7.71
C GLU A 98 -9.51 6.89 9.09
N PRO A 99 -9.09 5.76 9.66
CA PRO A 99 -9.60 5.33 10.96
C PRO A 99 -9.20 6.30 12.08
N GLU A 100 -10.09 6.49 13.03
CA GLU A 100 -9.77 7.24 14.25
C GLU A 100 -8.62 6.58 15.02
N GLU A 101 -7.77 7.38 15.66
CA GLU A 101 -6.58 6.90 16.37
C GLU A 101 -6.90 5.84 17.43
N GLY A 102 -8.05 5.94 18.10
CA GLY A 102 -8.50 5.00 19.12
C GLY A 102 -9.28 3.78 18.62
N ALA A 103 -9.51 3.66 17.31
CA ALA A 103 -10.30 2.56 16.74
C ALA A 103 -9.54 1.22 16.65
N TRP A 104 -8.22 1.26 16.74
CA TRP A 104 -7.38 0.07 16.67
C TRP A 104 -7.36 -0.70 17.98
N VAL A 105 -7.64 -1.99 17.92
CA VAL A 105 -7.66 -2.89 19.07
C VAL A 105 -6.55 -3.92 18.97
N GLN A 106 -5.81 -4.11 20.04
CA GLN A 106 -4.84 -5.19 20.17
C GLN A 106 -5.52 -6.37 20.88
N LEU A 107 -5.90 -7.38 20.12
CA LEU A 107 -6.65 -8.53 20.64
C LEU A 107 -5.79 -9.45 21.51
N TYR A 108 -4.50 -9.58 21.19
CA TYR A 108 -3.56 -10.49 21.85
C TYR A 108 -2.29 -9.76 22.32
N PRO A 109 -2.40 -8.82 23.30
CA PRO A 109 -1.27 -7.94 23.65
C PRO A 109 -0.06 -8.69 24.20
N ASP A 110 -0.28 -9.85 24.83
CA ASP A 110 0.80 -10.67 25.41
C ASP A 110 1.48 -11.59 24.39
N THR A 111 0.92 -11.75 23.18
CA THR A 111 1.38 -12.74 22.22
C THR A 111 1.80 -12.08 20.90
N TYR A 112 1.05 -11.09 20.42
CA TYR A 112 1.26 -10.47 19.11
C TYR A 112 1.16 -8.93 19.20
N SER A 113 1.99 -8.25 18.40
CA SER A 113 1.91 -6.78 18.24
C SER A 113 1.00 -6.37 17.09
N THR A 114 0.05 -7.23 16.72
CA THR A 114 -0.90 -6.96 15.66
C THR A 114 -2.06 -6.15 16.19
N TYR A 115 -2.40 -5.09 15.47
CA TYR A 115 -3.56 -4.26 15.74
C TYR A 115 -4.63 -4.55 14.71
N TYR A 116 -5.89 -4.59 15.15
CA TYR A 116 -7.06 -4.89 14.35
C TYR A 116 -7.98 -3.67 14.30
N LEU A 117 -8.52 -3.41 13.13
CA LEU A 117 -9.59 -2.45 12.92
C LEU A 117 -10.80 -3.22 12.39
N PHE A 118 -11.93 -3.13 13.08
CA PHE A 118 -13.15 -3.80 12.64
C PHE A 118 -13.84 -3.04 11.52
N TRP A 119 -14.43 -3.81 10.59
CA TRP A 119 -15.21 -3.28 9.51
C TRP A 119 -16.49 -2.60 10.02
N HIS A 120 -16.88 -1.53 9.34
CA HIS A 120 -18.17 -0.87 9.57
C HIS A 120 -18.69 -0.27 8.23
N PRO A 121 -20.03 -0.07 8.10
CA PRO A 121 -20.58 0.56 6.90
C PRO A 121 -19.99 1.95 6.66
N GLY A 122 -19.59 2.21 5.42
CA GLY A 122 -19.02 3.50 5.03
C GLY A 122 -17.50 3.63 5.17
N CYS A 123 -16.81 2.65 5.75
CA CYS A 123 -15.34 2.68 5.89
C CYS A 123 -14.58 2.67 4.55
N GLY A 124 -15.25 2.28 3.47
CA GLY A 124 -14.71 2.29 2.11
C GLY A 124 -13.84 1.09 1.73
N TRP A 125 -13.56 0.18 2.67
CA TRP A 125 -12.80 -1.05 2.44
C TRP A 125 -13.67 -2.29 2.62
N TYR A 126 -13.20 -3.44 2.14
CA TYR A 126 -13.91 -4.70 2.06
C TYR A 126 -13.05 -5.86 2.54
N ASP A 127 -13.69 -6.91 3.04
CA ASP A 127 -13.04 -8.07 3.63
C ASP A 127 -13.81 -9.35 3.29
N CYS A 128 -13.77 -9.73 2.01
CA CYS A 128 -14.33 -11.01 1.57
C CYS A 128 -13.42 -12.13 2.04
N ASP A 129 -13.97 -13.05 2.81
CA ASP A 129 -13.23 -14.18 3.36
C ASP A 129 -13.59 -15.51 2.70
N LYS A 130 -12.62 -16.40 2.68
CA LYS A 130 -12.83 -17.79 2.31
C LYS A 130 -13.66 -18.51 3.36
N LEU A 131 -14.53 -19.40 2.92
CA LEU A 131 -15.26 -20.32 3.80
C LEU A 131 -14.38 -21.50 4.25
N ASN A 132 -13.32 -21.80 3.52
CA ASN A 132 -12.34 -22.84 3.86
C ASN A 132 -10.92 -22.25 3.97
N PRO A 133 -10.56 -21.60 5.11
CA PRO A 133 -9.27 -20.93 5.25
C PRO A 133 -8.08 -21.88 5.38
N THR A 134 -8.31 -23.14 5.72
CA THR A 134 -7.25 -24.09 6.10
C THR A 134 -6.88 -25.08 5.00
N SER A 135 -7.54 -25.08 3.85
CA SER A 135 -7.45 -26.13 2.83
C SER A 135 -7.90 -27.53 3.31
N ASP A 136 -8.45 -27.63 4.50
CA ASP A 136 -9.12 -28.84 4.94
C ASP A 136 -10.44 -28.98 4.18
N ASP A 137 -10.78 -30.19 3.78
CA ASP A 137 -12.01 -30.44 3.02
C ASP A 137 -13.25 -30.27 3.93
N ASN A 138 -13.76 -29.02 4.03
CA ASN A 138 -15.03 -28.74 4.69
C ASN A 138 -16.22 -28.75 3.71
N GLY A 139 -15.98 -29.19 2.47
CA GLY A 139 -16.99 -29.25 1.41
C GLY A 139 -17.19 -27.94 0.65
N VAL A 140 -16.43 -26.88 0.96
CA VAL A 140 -16.45 -25.61 0.22
C VAL A 140 -15.16 -25.52 -0.62
N PRO A 141 -15.25 -25.41 -1.94
CA PRO A 141 -14.09 -25.44 -2.83
C PRO A 141 -13.48 -24.05 -3.01
N ASP A 142 -12.95 -23.45 -1.93
CA ASP A 142 -12.32 -22.13 -1.95
C ASP A 142 -11.00 -22.03 -1.15
N GLY A 143 -10.50 -23.16 -0.65
CA GLY A 143 -9.30 -23.21 0.19
C GLY A 143 -8.07 -22.58 -0.44
N MET A 144 -7.91 -22.70 -1.75
CA MET A 144 -6.80 -22.13 -2.52
C MET A 144 -7.13 -20.76 -3.18
N MET A 145 -8.34 -20.24 -2.99
CA MET A 145 -8.87 -19.09 -3.73
C MET A 145 -8.62 -17.74 -3.03
N CYS A 146 -7.58 -17.60 -2.23
CA CYS A 146 -7.21 -16.32 -1.61
C CYS A 146 -7.00 -15.18 -2.65
N TRP A 147 -6.54 -15.51 -3.84
CA TRP A 147 -6.42 -14.58 -4.95
C TRP A 147 -7.76 -14.03 -5.43
N ALA A 148 -8.79 -14.87 -5.44
CA ALA A 148 -10.15 -14.53 -5.86
C ALA A 148 -10.85 -13.68 -4.79
N ALA A 149 -10.74 -14.03 -3.51
CA ALA A 149 -11.24 -13.22 -2.41
C ALA A 149 -10.62 -11.82 -2.42
N THR A 150 -9.30 -11.74 -2.62
CA THR A 150 -8.61 -10.44 -2.77
C THR A 150 -9.05 -9.67 -4.03
N ALA A 151 -9.23 -10.37 -5.16
CA ALA A 151 -9.78 -9.74 -6.36
C ALA A 151 -11.19 -9.20 -6.11
N SER A 152 -12.03 -9.93 -5.35
CA SER A 152 -13.39 -9.51 -5.00
C SER A 152 -13.39 -8.25 -4.14
N ASN A 153 -12.52 -8.17 -3.13
CA ASN A 153 -12.31 -6.96 -2.34
C ASN A 153 -11.99 -5.75 -3.22
N LEU A 154 -11.02 -5.90 -4.12
CA LEU A 154 -10.61 -4.82 -5.02
C LEU A 154 -11.70 -4.48 -6.07
N LEU A 155 -12.52 -5.45 -6.47
CA LEU A 155 -13.66 -5.21 -7.37
C LEU A 155 -14.80 -4.46 -6.67
N HIS A 156 -15.13 -4.78 -5.43
CA HIS A 156 -16.09 -3.98 -4.64
C HIS A 156 -15.60 -2.53 -4.51
N TRP A 157 -14.34 -2.34 -4.13
CA TRP A 157 -13.72 -1.03 -4.08
C TRP A 157 -13.77 -0.32 -5.44
N TRP A 158 -13.38 -1.00 -6.51
CA TRP A 158 -13.34 -0.43 -7.86
C TRP A 158 -14.75 0.00 -8.33
N ILE A 159 -15.76 -0.81 -8.09
CA ILE A 159 -17.16 -0.49 -8.40
C ILE A 159 -17.63 0.71 -7.58
N ALA A 160 -17.34 0.74 -6.28
CA ALA A 160 -17.69 1.87 -5.42
C ALA A 160 -17.04 3.19 -5.87
N GLN A 161 -15.77 3.15 -6.32
CA GLN A 161 -15.09 4.34 -6.84
C GLN A 161 -15.57 4.75 -8.24
N ASN A 162 -16.29 3.87 -8.94
CA ASN A 162 -16.87 4.10 -10.27
C ASN A 162 -18.41 4.08 -10.24
N VAL A 163 -19.03 4.21 -9.06
CA VAL A 163 -20.48 4.00 -8.90
C VAL A 163 -21.32 4.86 -9.84
N GLU A 164 -20.97 6.14 -10.06
CA GLU A 164 -21.68 7.04 -10.96
C GLU A 164 -21.73 6.55 -12.41
N TYR A 165 -20.73 5.78 -12.83
CA TYR A 165 -20.66 5.16 -14.16
C TYR A 165 -21.38 3.82 -14.16
N VAL A 166 -21.16 3.00 -13.14
CA VAL A 166 -21.72 1.64 -13.05
C VAL A 166 -23.25 1.68 -12.97
N GLU A 167 -23.84 2.59 -12.21
CA GLU A 167 -25.30 2.76 -12.11
C GLU A 167 -25.98 3.10 -13.45
N LYS A 168 -25.24 3.70 -14.38
CA LYS A 168 -25.73 4.04 -15.73
C LYS A 168 -25.45 2.94 -16.75
N TYR A 169 -24.63 1.96 -16.38
CA TYR A 169 -24.23 0.86 -17.25
C TYR A 169 -25.22 -0.30 -17.12
N ASP A 170 -25.52 -1.00 -18.22
CA ASP A 170 -26.34 -2.22 -18.22
C ASP A 170 -25.52 -3.40 -17.65
N TYR A 171 -25.20 -3.29 -16.37
CA TYR A 171 -24.42 -4.30 -15.66
C TYR A 171 -25.24 -5.59 -15.50
N ARG A 172 -24.63 -6.73 -15.83
CA ARG A 172 -25.28 -8.07 -15.80
C ARG A 172 -24.43 -9.10 -15.04
N GLY A 173 -23.55 -8.65 -14.18
CA GLY A 173 -22.73 -9.50 -13.34
C GLY A 173 -23.43 -9.88 -12.02
N PRO A 174 -22.70 -10.52 -11.10
CA PRO A 174 -23.18 -10.80 -9.75
C PRO A 174 -23.54 -9.51 -9.00
N ASP A 175 -24.37 -9.63 -7.98
CA ASP A 175 -24.67 -8.48 -7.13
C ASP A 175 -23.36 -7.92 -6.54
N TYR A 176 -23.16 -6.62 -6.67
CA TYR A 176 -22.02 -5.91 -6.12
C TYR A 176 -22.34 -5.18 -4.81
N THR A 177 -23.56 -5.32 -4.31
CA THR A 177 -23.95 -4.78 -2.99
C THR A 177 -23.21 -5.56 -1.92
N TYR A 178 -22.39 -4.87 -1.13
CA TYR A 178 -21.67 -5.52 -0.05
C TYR A 178 -22.61 -5.76 1.13
N PRO A 179 -22.71 -6.99 1.65
CA PRO A 179 -23.67 -7.31 2.71
C PRO A 179 -23.24 -6.69 4.05
N LEU A 180 -24.13 -5.87 4.63
CA LEU A 180 -23.85 -5.14 5.86
C LEU A 180 -23.90 -6.00 7.13
N ASP A 181 -24.64 -7.10 7.08
CA ASP A 181 -24.82 -8.06 8.18
C ASP A 181 -23.82 -9.23 8.13
N LYS A 182 -23.13 -9.36 7.01
CA LYS A 182 -22.14 -10.42 6.76
C LYS A 182 -20.97 -9.89 5.92
N PRO A 183 -20.18 -8.99 6.46
CA PRO A 183 -19.17 -8.26 5.68
C PRO A 183 -18.03 -9.14 5.14
N GLN A 184 -18.00 -10.41 5.52
CA GLN A 184 -17.03 -11.37 4.99
C GLN A 184 -17.60 -12.21 3.82
N GLU A 185 -18.86 -12.01 3.45
CA GLU A 185 -19.48 -12.67 2.28
C GLU A 185 -19.51 -11.73 1.07
N SER A 186 -19.55 -12.29 -0.14
CA SER A 186 -19.58 -11.52 -1.38
C SER A 186 -20.09 -12.35 -2.54
N ASP A 187 -21.12 -11.85 -3.26
CA ASP A 187 -21.60 -12.49 -4.49
C ASP A 187 -20.56 -12.41 -5.62
N ILE A 188 -19.68 -11.39 -5.59
CA ILE A 188 -18.54 -11.34 -6.51
C ILE A 188 -17.58 -12.50 -6.23
N PHE A 189 -17.27 -12.78 -4.95
CA PHE A 189 -16.42 -13.92 -4.60
C PHE A 189 -17.10 -15.25 -4.93
N GLN A 190 -18.41 -15.38 -4.68
CA GLN A 190 -19.18 -16.58 -5.08
C GLN A 190 -19.10 -16.80 -6.60
N CYS A 191 -19.15 -15.74 -7.40
CA CYS A 191 -18.98 -15.84 -8.85
C CYS A 191 -17.61 -16.42 -9.26
N PHE A 192 -16.55 -16.13 -8.52
CA PHE A 192 -15.25 -16.78 -8.73
C PHE A 192 -15.30 -18.27 -8.36
N ILE A 193 -15.86 -18.63 -7.20
CA ILE A 193 -16.02 -20.02 -6.75
C ILE A 193 -16.79 -20.84 -7.79
N ASP A 194 -17.85 -20.28 -8.33
CA ASP A 194 -18.68 -20.94 -9.35
C ASP A 194 -17.96 -21.08 -10.69
N SER A 195 -16.97 -20.25 -10.98
CA SER A 195 -16.29 -20.14 -12.28
C SER A 195 -14.94 -20.84 -12.35
N PHE A 196 -14.28 -21.04 -11.24
CA PHE A 196 -12.94 -21.64 -11.18
C PHE A 196 -12.92 -22.88 -10.29
N ASP A 197 -11.99 -23.78 -10.57
CA ASP A 197 -11.66 -24.83 -9.63
C ASP A 197 -10.92 -24.25 -8.42
N ASP A 198 -10.99 -24.93 -7.27
CA ASP A 198 -10.25 -24.55 -6.06
C ASP A 198 -8.75 -24.72 -6.27
N ASP A 199 -8.13 -23.73 -6.89
CA ASP A 199 -6.70 -23.72 -7.19
C ASP A 199 -6.12 -22.30 -6.99
N ALA A 200 -4.82 -22.24 -6.83
CA ALA A 200 -4.10 -20.97 -6.68
C ALA A 200 -4.20 -20.13 -7.96
N GLY A 201 -4.11 -18.81 -7.80
CA GLY A 201 -4.19 -17.86 -8.92
C GLY A 201 -3.54 -16.51 -8.60
N TYR A 202 -3.76 -15.55 -9.49
CA TYR A 202 -3.26 -14.19 -9.36
C TYR A 202 -4.41 -13.20 -9.27
N GLY A 203 -4.38 -12.30 -8.29
CA GLY A 203 -5.43 -11.31 -8.07
C GLY A 203 -5.68 -10.39 -9.27
N ASP A 204 -4.63 -9.92 -9.93
CA ASP A 204 -4.72 -9.13 -11.16
C ASP A 204 -5.38 -9.90 -12.31
N ALA A 205 -5.12 -11.20 -12.42
CA ALA A 205 -5.76 -12.05 -13.42
C ALA A 205 -7.26 -12.18 -13.16
N GLY A 206 -7.67 -12.33 -11.90
CA GLY A 206 -9.09 -12.31 -11.50
C GLY A 206 -9.78 -11.00 -11.85
N ILE A 207 -9.17 -9.88 -11.51
CA ILE A 207 -9.67 -8.54 -11.85
C ILE A 207 -9.86 -8.39 -13.36
N ASN A 208 -8.83 -8.75 -14.14
CA ASN A 208 -8.89 -8.64 -15.60
C ASN A 208 -9.90 -9.60 -16.22
N TRP A 209 -10.11 -10.77 -15.63
CA TRP A 209 -11.18 -11.69 -16.04
C TRP A 209 -12.56 -11.06 -15.78
N PHE A 210 -12.81 -10.56 -14.58
CA PHE A 210 -14.09 -9.99 -14.20
C PHE A 210 -14.46 -8.77 -15.05
N ILE A 211 -13.53 -7.84 -15.22
CA ILE A 211 -13.77 -6.56 -15.92
C ILE A 211 -13.77 -6.77 -17.44
N HIS A 212 -12.75 -7.43 -17.97
CA HIS A 212 -12.46 -7.45 -19.41
C HIS A 212 -12.80 -8.78 -20.09
N GLY A 213 -13.06 -9.86 -19.34
CA GLY A 213 -13.22 -11.20 -19.89
C GLY A 213 -11.91 -11.82 -20.36
N ILE A 214 -10.77 -11.32 -19.87
CA ILE A 214 -9.45 -11.86 -20.22
C ILE A 214 -9.27 -13.18 -19.45
N ARG A 215 -9.21 -14.28 -20.19
CA ARG A 215 -9.02 -15.60 -19.59
C ARG A 215 -7.70 -15.68 -18.84
N PRO A 216 -7.68 -16.04 -17.54
CA PRO A 216 -6.46 -16.29 -16.81
C PRO A 216 -5.67 -17.44 -17.44
N SER A 217 -4.34 -17.33 -17.43
CA SER A 217 -3.46 -18.44 -17.80
C SER A 217 -3.27 -19.44 -16.65
N TYR A 218 -3.59 -19.00 -15.44
CA TYR A 218 -3.55 -19.77 -14.21
C TYR A 218 -4.46 -19.11 -13.15
N PRO A 219 -5.36 -19.82 -12.45
CA PRO A 219 -5.61 -21.26 -12.59
C PRO A 219 -6.21 -21.64 -13.93
N ALA A 220 -6.22 -22.95 -14.24
CA ALA A 220 -6.90 -23.45 -15.41
C ALA A 220 -8.40 -23.14 -15.28
N TYR A 221 -8.95 -22.50 -16.29
CA TYR A 221 -10.36 -22.12 -16.35
C TYR A 221 -11.09 -23.06 -17.30
N ASP A 222 -11.79 -24.01 -16.72
CA ASP A 222 -12.46 -25.08 -17.48
C ASP A 222 -14.00 -24.91 -17.56
N LYS A 223 -14.54 -23.82 -16.98
CA LYS A 223 -15.98 -23.53 -16.98
C LYS A 223 -16.31 -22.40 -17.97
N PRO A 224 -16.49 -22.72 -19.26
CA PRO A 224 -16.68 -21.70 -20.31
C PRO A 224 -18.05 -21.00 -20.27
N GLU A 225 -18.99 -21.47 -19.47
CA GLU A 225 -20.36 -20.94 -19.37
C GLU A 225 -20.42 -19.56 -18.71
N ASN A 226 -19.40 -19.16 -17.95
CA ASN A 226 -19.28 -17.81 -17.42
C ASN A 226 -18.02 -17.12 -17.96
N PRO A 227 -18.10 -16.44 -19.12
CA PRO A 227 -16.94 -15.78 -19.71
C PRO A 227 -16.53 -14.51 -18.95
N ALA A 228 -17.28 -14.03 -17.96
CA ALA A 228 -17.13 -12.74 -17.30
C ALA A 228 -17.05 -11.55 -18.29
N GLY A 229 -16.15 -10.59 -18.05
CA GLY A 229 -16.04 -9.42 -18.91
C GLY A 229 -17.23 -8.50 -18.75
N TYR A 230 -17.70 -8.34 -17.51
CA TYR A 230 -18.92 -7.61 -17.19
C TYR A 230 -18.89 -6.14 -17.59
N PHE A 231 -17.69 -5.60 -17.84
CA PHE A 231 -17.47 -4.21 -18.26
C PHE A 231 -16.65 -4.09 -19.56
N LYS A 232 -16.47 -5.19 -20.29
CA LYS A 232 -15.58 -5.27 -21.47
C LYS A 232 -15.88 -4.24 -22.56
N ASP A 233 -17.14 -3.81 -22.69
CA ASP A 233 -17.56 -2.87 -23.72
C ASP A 233 -17.12 -1.41 -23.41
N VAL A 234 -16.68 -1.14 -22.18
CA VAL A 234 -16.18 0.16 -21.74
C VAL A 234 -14.72 0.37 -22.14
N PHE A 235 -13.95 -0.72 -22.15
CA PHE A 235 -12.51 -0.64 -22.29
C PHE A 235 -12.06 -1.09 -23.68
N PRO A 236 -11.09 -0.39 -24.31
CA PRO A 236 -10.51 -0.84 -25.56
C PRO A 236 -9.86 -2.23 -25.46
N GLU A 237 -9.83 -2.93 -26.59
CA GLU A 237 -9.14 -4.23 -26.66
C GLU A 237 -7.68 -4.11 -26.20
N GLY A 238 -7.24 -5.04 -25.37
CA GLY A 238 -5.87 -5.09 -24.83
C GLY A 238 -5.63 -4.23 -23.58
N VAL A 239 -6.57 -3.38 -23.18
CA VAL A 239 -6.48 -2.68 -21.89
C VAL A 239 -6.62 -3.67 -20.75
N LYS A 240 -5.77 -3.53 -19.75
CA LYS A 240 -5.80 -4.30 -18.50
C LYS A 240 -5.70 -3.34 -17.33
N LEU A 241 -6.73 -3.29 -16.50
CA LEU A 241 -6.71 -2.45 -15.30
C LEU A 241 -5.91 -3.10 -14.16
N GLY A 242 -5.93 -4.43 -14.08
CA GLY A 242 -5.10 -5.18 -13.14
C GLY A 242 -3.67 -5.35 -13.65
N GLN A 243 -2.69 -4.95 -12.84
CA GLN A 243 -1.25 -5.05 -13.12
C GLN A 243 -0.55 -5.85 -12.03
N ASN A 244 0.49 -6.63 -12.39
CA ASN A 244 1.23 -7.49 -11.48
C ASN A 244 2.72 -7.14 -11.47
N TYR A 245 3.30 -7.11 -10.29
CA TYR A 245 4.70 -6.78 -10.05
C TYR A 245 5.34 -7.89 -9.22
N GLY A 246 6.21 -8.67 -9.85
CA GLY A 246 7.03 -9.70 -9.20
C GLY A 246 8.48 -9.27 -9.06
N GLY A 247 9.29 -10.10 -8.38
CA GLY A 247 10.71 -9.81 -8.21
C GLY A 247 10.98 -8.56 -7.37
N LEU A 248 10.21 -8.36 -6.31
CA LEU A 248 10.20 -7.13 -5.52
C LEU A 248 11.48 -6.99 -4.69
N SER A 249 12.39 -6.09 -5.13
CA SER A 249 13.35 -5.49 -4.21
C SER A 249 12.67 -4.44 -3.32
N LYS A 250 13.38 -3.98 -2.26
CA LYS A 250 12.90 -2.86 -1.42
C LYS A 250 12.53 -1.64 -2.27
N GLU A 251 13.37 -1.31 -3.24
CA GLU A 251 13.20 -0.15 -4.10
C GLU A 251 11.97 -0.29 -5.01
N VAL A 252 11.79 -1.46 -5.64
CA VAL A 252 10.63 -1.76 -6.50
C VAL A 252 9.35 -1.72 -5.69
N PHE A 253 9.34 -2.34 -4.50
CA PHE A 253 8.18 -2.31 -3.61
C PHE A 253 7.77 -0.88 -3.27
N ASN A 254 8.71 -0.05 -2.81
CA ASN A 254 8.43 1.35 -2.47
C ASN A 254 7.96 2.16 -3.68
N THR A 255 8.53 1.90 -4.85
CA THR A 255 8.14 2.60 -6.08
C THR A 255 6.69 2.26 -6.46
N VAL A 256 6.33 0.98 -6.45
CA VAL A 256 4.97 0.53 -6.79
C VAL A 256 3.95 1.03 -5.76
N MET A 257 4.26 0.95 -4.46
CA MET A 257 3.38 1.45 -3.39
C MET A 257 3.10 2.95 -3.55
N LYS A 258 4.15 3.75 -3.73
CA LYS A 258 4.02 5.21 -3.93
C LYS A 258 3.24 5.57 -5.19
N ASP A 259 3.51 4.87 -6.30
CA ASP A 259 2.78 5.05 -7.55
C ASP A 259 1.30 4.74 -7.38
N ALA A 260 0.99 3.60 -6.76
CA ALA A 260 -0.38 3.17 -6.55
C ALA A 260 -1.17 4.16 -5.68
N LEU A 261 -0.60 4.60 -4.56
CA LEU A 261 -1.23 5.57 -3.66
C LEU A 261 -1.43 6.94 -4.31
N LYS A 262 -0.42 7.41 -5.04
CA LYS A 262 -0.46 8.71 -5.73
C LYS A 262 -1.49 8.73 -6.87
N ASN A 263 -1.60 7.62 -7.61
CA ASN A 263 -2.46 7.47 -8.78
C ASN A 263 -3.80 6.80 -8.47
N ARG A 264 -4.21 6.77 -7.18
CA ARG A 264 -5.53 6.27 -6.74
C ARG A 264 -5.82 4.84 -7.19
N LYS A 265 -4.82 3.96 -7.12
CA LYS A 265 -4.99 2.54 -7.47
C LYS A 265 -5.35 1.72 -6.24
N GLY A 266 -6.17 0.68 -6.42
CA GLY A 266 -6.32 -0.37 -5.42
C GLY A 266 -5.06 -1.24 -5.37
N ILE A 267 -4.76 -1.84 -4.22
CA ILE A 267 -3.50 -2.54 -3.99
C ILE A 267 -3.77 -3.89 -3.34
N GLY A 268 -3.15 -4.93 -3.89
CA GLY A 268 -3.06 -6.23 -3.25
C GLY A 268 -1.61 -6.74 -3.23
N PHE A 269 -1.35 -7.73 -2.40
CA PHE A 269 -0.03 -8.31 -2.29
C PHE A 269 -0.09 -9.81 -2.03
N SER A 270 1.00 -10.50 -2.31
CA SER A 270 1.17 -11.86 -1.84
C SER A 270 2.41 -12.00 -0.98
N ARG A 271 2.31 -12.81 0.07
CA ARG A 271 3.40 -13.21 0.94
C ARG A 271 3.61 -14.72 0.88
N GLY A 272 4.83 -15.17 1.04
CA GLY A 272 5.15 -16.58 1.05
C GLY A 272 6.25 -16.95 0.07
N ASN A 273 6.42 -18.23 -0.16
CA ASN A 273 7.33 -18.75 -1.18
C ASN A 273 6.52 -19.22 -2.41
N VAL A 274 7.24 -19.65 -3.46
CA VAL A 274 6.63 -20.11 -4.73
C VAL A 274 5.63 -21.27 -4.57
N ARG A 275 5.70 -22.01 -3.46
CA ARG A 275 4.84 -23.19 -3.21
C ARG A 275 3.73 -22.94 -2.20
N SER A 276 3.81 -21.86 -1.44
CA SER A 276 2.86 -21.52 -0.38
C SER A 276 2.79 -20.00 -0.26
N SER A 277 2.03 -19.39 -1.15
CA SER A 277 1.76 -17.95 -1.13
C SER A 277 0.34 -17.71 -0.66
N HIS A 278 0.16 -16.64 0.10
CA HIS A 278 -1.14 -16.13 0.51
C HIS A 278 -1.34 -14.73 -0.06
N VAL A 279 -2.51 -14.49 -0.63
CA VAL A 279 -2.85 -13.24 -1.34
C VAL A 279 -3.84 -12.45 -0.50
N MET A 280 -3.60 -11.16 -0.30
CA MET A 280 -4.36 -10.29 0.60
C MET A 280 -4.50 -8.89 0.01
N THR A 281 -5.41 -8.08 0.58
CA THR A 281 -5.73 -6.74 0.09
C THR A 281 -5.12 -5.68 1.01
N ILE A 282 -4.36 -4.71 0.45
CA ILE A 282 -3.87 -3.54 1.19
C ILE A 282 -4.89 -2.41 1.08
N TRP A 283 -5.35 -1.92 2.22
CA TRP A 283 -6.29 -0.81 2.33
C TRP A 283 -5.67 0.46 2.91
N GLY A 284 -4.87 0.31 3.93
CA GLY A 284 -4.02 1.37 4.39
C GLY A 284 -2.75 1.35 3.58
N GLY A 285 -2.40 2.47 2.98
CA GLY A 285 -1.29 2.52 2.09
C GLY A 285 0.00 2.17 2.77
N ALA A 286 0.36 2.84 3.76
CA ALA A 286 1.54 2.56 4.53
C ALA A 286 1.75 3.65 5.57
N GLU A 287 2.46 3.34 6.63
CA GLU A 287 3.25 4.33 7.31
C GLU A 287 4.61 4.37 6.63
N PHE A 288 5.06 5.56 6.28
CA PHE A 288 6.37 5.79 5.72
C PHE A 288 7.32 6.28 6.80
N ASP A 289 8.54 5.75 6.80
CA ASP A 289 9.60 6.19 7.70
C ASP A 289 10.11 7.60 7.32
N GLU A 290 11.09 8.09 8.06
CA GLU A 290 11.71 9.41 7.82
C GLU A 290 12.45 9.48 6.47
N GLU A 291 12.79 8.35 5.89
CA GLU A 291 13.40 8.23 4.56
C GLU A 291 12.36 8.08 3.45
N GLY A 292 11.08 8.00 3.81
CA GLY A 292 9.98 7.80 2.90
C GLY A 292 9.89 6.36 2.38
N ASN A 293 10.39 5.37 3.10
CA ASN A 293 10.16 3.97 2.81
C ASN A 293 8.98 3.45 3.62
N VAL A 294 8.27 2.49 3.07
CA VAL A 294 7.17 1.82 3.76
C VAL A 294 7.68 1.07 4.99
N SER A 295 7.12 1.35 6.15
CA SER A 295 7.45 0.71 7.42
C SER A 295 6.31 -0.14 7.99
N TYR A 296 5.06 0.20 7.67
CA TYR A 296 3.86 -0.57 8.02
C TYR A 296 2.93 -0.66 6.83
N ILE A 297 2.16 -1.74 6.77
CA ILE A 297 1.02 -1.91 5.86
C ILE A 297 -0.25 -2.24 6.65
N TYR A 298 -1.37 -1.88 6.08
CA TYR A 298 -2.71 -2.13 6.60
C TYR A 298 -3.46 -2.97 5.60
N PHE A 299 -3.89 -4.16 5.98
CA PHE A 299 -4.46 -5.11 5.03
C PHE A 299 -5.58 -5.96 5.64
N ALA A 300 -6.48 -6.43 4.78
CA ALA A 300 -7.46 -7.46 5.10
C ALA A 300 -6.93 -8.84 4.71
N ASP A 301 -7.10 -9.81 5.60
CA ASP A 301 -6.65 -11.20 5.44
C ASP A 301 -7.86 -12.11 5.27
N ASN A 302 -8.09 -12.61 4.08
CA ASN A 302 -9.23 -13.43 3.73
C ASN A 302 -9.22 -14.87 4.32
N ASN A 303 -8.44 -15.08 5.37
CA ASN A 303 -8.35 -16.33 6.14
C ASN A 303 -8.77 -16.17 7.60
N ASP A 304 -9.20 -15.00 8.04
CA ASP A 304 -9.45 -14.74 9.45
C ASP A 304 -10.91 -14.89 9.89
N ARG A 305 -11.80 -15.32 8.97
CA ARG A 305 -13.23 -15.54 9.25
C ARG A 305 -13.51 -16.37 10.50
N TYR A 306 -12.66 -17.35 10.80
CA TYR A 306 -12.79 -18.22 11.97
C TYR A 306 -11.87 -17.85 13.11
N ASP A 307 -11.19 -16.72 13.02
CA ASP A 307 -10.50 -16.17 14.17
C ASP A 307 -11.55 -15.73 15.19
N TYR A 308 -11.51 -16.32 16.37
CA TYR A 308 -12.60 -16.28 17.38
C TYR A 308 -13.09 -14.85 17.71
N GLU A 309 -12.18 -13.89 17.63
CA GLU A 309 -12.48 -12.49 17.95
C GLU A 309 -12.97 -11.67 16.76
N VAL A 310 -12.83 -12.16 15.53
CA VAL A 310 -13.20 -11.43 14.32
C VAL A 310 -14.25 -12.15 13.46
N ASP A 311 -14.80 -13.24 13.98
CA ASP A 311 -15.81 -14.06 13.30
C ASP A 311 -17.01 -13.21 12.84
N ASN A 312 -17.30 -13.27 11.55
CA ASN A 312 -18.37 -12.54 10.86
C ASN A 312 -18.35 -11.00 10.96
N VAL A 313 -17.25 -10.41 11.41
CA VAL A 313 -17.18 -8.93 11.54
C VAL A 313 -16.37 -8.31 10.41
N GLY A 314 -15.36 -8.99 9.92
CA GLY A 314 -14.38 -8.44 9.01
C GLY A 314 -13.39 -7.51 9.72
N CYS A 315 -12.11 -7.61 9.39
CA CYS A 315 -11.10 -6.76 10.01
C CYS A 315 -9.95 -6.41 9.07
N MET A 316 -9.35 -5.28 9.38
CA MET A 316 -8.07 -4.86 8.80
C MET A 316 -6.99 -5.02 9.87
N ARG A 317 -5.84 -5.53 9.46
CA ARG A 317 -4.66 -5.71 10.32
C ARG A 317 -3.60 -4.67 9.99
N LYS A 318 -2.93 -4.20 11.04
CA LYS A 318 -1.71 -3.39 10.92
C LYS A 318 -0.51 -4.28 11.23
N GLU A 319 0.38 -4.42 10.27
CA GLU A 319 1.63 -5.16 10.47
C GLU A 319 2.85 -4.32 10.09
N ILE A 320 3.92 -4.47 10.88
CA ILE A 320 5.24 -3.95 10.56
C ILE A 320 5.84 -4.77 9.41
N ILE A 321 6.55 -4.11 8.51
CA ILE A 321 7.34 -4.80 7.50
C ILE A 321 8.83 -4.64 7.78
N TYR A 322 9.53 -5.77 7.67
CA TYR A 322 10.95 -5.84 7.91
C TYR A 322 11.72 -5.93 6.60
N VAL A 323 12.80 -5.17 6.52
CA VAL A 323 13.76 -5.33 5.43
C VAL A 323 14.68 -6.50 5.74
N THR A 324 14.80 -7.42 4.82
CA THR A 324 15.69 -8.58 4.94
C THR A 324 16.53 -8.76 3.68
N LEU A 325 17.76 -9.23 3.88
CA LEU A 325 18.60 -9.75 2.81
C LEU A 325 18.53 -11.28 2.88
N PRO A 326 17.93 -11.97 1.90
CA PRO A 326 17.91 -13.42 1.89
C PRO A 326 19.31 -14.02 1.87
N GLU A 327 19.50 -15.17 2.48
CA GLU A 327 20.78 -15.88 2.46
C GLU A 327 21.23 -16.14 1.02
N GLY A 328 22.42 -15.66 0.64
CA GLY A 328 22.94 -15.71 -0.72
C GLY A 328 22.30 -14.72 -1.71
N GLY A 329 21.38 -13.87 -1.27
CA GLY A 329 20.72 -12.85 -2.10
C GLY A 329 21.53 -11.56 -2.19
N THR A 330 21.35 -10.83 -3.29
CA THR A 330 21.99 -9.53 -3.53
C THR A 330 21.04 -8.35 -3.39
N MET A 331 19.73 -8.62 -3.24
CA MET A 331 18.70 -7.59 -3.11
C MET A 331 17.96 -7.73 -1.79
N THR A 332 17.65 -6.59 -1.16
CA THR A 332 16.81 -6.53 0.03
C THR A 332 15.34 -6.67 -0.35
N HIS A 333 14.60 -7.45 0.44
CA HIS A 333 13.17 -7.67 0.29
C HIS A 333 12.43 -7.25 1.55
N TYR A 334 11.14 -6.95 1.43
CA TYR A 334 10.28 -6.82 2.57
C TYR A 334 9.70 -8.16 3.00
N LYS A 335 9.57 -8.35 4.31
CA LYS A 335 8.82 -9.42 4.94
C LYS A 335 7.75 -8.83 5.83
N THR A 336 6.58 -9.45 5.88
CA THR A 336 5.62 -9.22 6.96
C THR A 336 6.01 -10.09 8.14
N GLY A 337 5.90 -9.55 9.36
CA GLY A 337 6.22 -10.28 10.57
C GLY A 337 5.08 -10.24 11.57
N TYR A 338 4.67 -11.41 12.07
CA TYR A 338 4.07 -11.46 13.39
C TYR A 338 5.18 -11.24 14.42
N ILE A 339 5.05 -10.18 15.21
CA ILE A 339 5.97 -9.97 16.34
C ILE A 339 5.56 -10.96 17.42
N GLY A 340 6.38 -11.99 17.66
CA GLY A 340 6.20 -12.92 18.78
C GLY A 340 6.27 -14.41 18.51
N SER A 341 6.08 -14.87 17.32
CA SER A 341 6.26 -16.28 16.98
C SER A 341 7.42 -16.43 16.01
N GLY A 342 8.60 -16.81 16.47
CA GLY A 342 9.76 -17.30 15.67
C GLY A 342 9.65 -17.12 14.15
N ASP A 343 10.44 -17.65 13.36
CA ASP A 343 10.69 -17.47 11.92
C ASP A 343 9.48 -17.56 10.92
N ASP A 344 8.25 -17.25 11.34
CA ASP A 344 7.06 -17.23 10.47
C ASP A 344 6.94 -15.98 9.57
N SER A 345 7.93 -15.10 9.61
CA SER A 345 7.99 -13.96 8.70
C SER A 345 8.14 -14.42 7.25
N ARG A 346 7.15 -14.09 6.41
CA ARG A 346 7.15 -14.50 5.01
C ARG A 346 7.50 -13.33 4.10
N PRO A 347 8.33 -13.53 3.06
CA PRO A 347 8.66 -12.47 2.12
C PRO A 347 7.41 -12.02 1.36
N ILE A 348 7.29 -10.73 1.13
CA ILE A 348 6.35 -10.19 0.16
C ILE A 348 6.96 -10.45 -1.22
N ASN A 349 6.32 -11.29 -2.01
CA ASN A 349 6.86 -11.74 -3.29
C ASN A 349 6.21 -11.07 -4.50
N ARG A 350 5.01 -10.52 -4.34
CA ARG A 350 4.28 -9.78 -5.39
C ARG A 350 3.49 -8.62 -4.81
N LEU A 351 3.37 -7.57 -5.61
CA LEU A 351 2.31 -6.58 -5.53
C LEU A 351 1.46 -6.66 -6.80
N PHE A 352 0.20 -6.32 -6.69
CA PHE A 352 -0.65 -6.05 -7.84
C PHE A 352 -1.53 -4.86 -7.55
N THR A 353 -1.91 -4.15 -8.61
CA THR A 353 -2.69 -2.93 -8.51
C THR A 353 -3.87 -2.99 -9.46
N VAL A 354 -4.91 -2.22 -9.18
CA VAL A 354 -6.01 -1.99 -10.10
C VAL A 354 -6.22 -0.50 -10.31
N GLU A 355 -6.24 -0.09 -11.57
CA GLU A 355 -6.51 1.30 -11.98
C GLU A 355 -8.01 1.56 -12.05
N LEU A 356 -8.43 2.79 -11.78
CA LEU A 356 -9.86 3.14 -11.84
C LEU A 356 -10.42 3.13 -13.26
N GLY A 357 -9.62 3.54 -14.25
CA GLY A 357 -10.03 3.57 -15.65
C GLY A 357 -11.13 4.58 -15.97
N GLN A 358 -11.26 5.64 -15.19
CA GLN A 358 -12.34 6.63 -15.31
C GLN A 358 -12.36 7.33 -16.66
N GLU A 359 -11.21 7.54 -17.28
CA GLU A 359 -11.08 8.12 -18.62
C GLU A 359 -11.76 7.27 -19.70
N TYR A 360 -11.78 5.95 -19.55
CA TYR A 360 -12.49 5.06 -20.49
C TYR A 360 -13.99 5.14 -20.32
N TRP A 361 -14.48 5.27 -19.09
CA TRP A 361 -15.89 5.50 -18.80
C TRP A 361 -16.39 6.79 -19.44
N GLU A 362 -15.62 7.87 -19.31
CA GLU A 362 -15.94 9.17 -19.92
C GLU A 362 -16.00 9.08 -21.44
N GLN A 363 -15.06 8.39 -22.08
CA GLN A 363 -15.05 8.14 -23.52
C GLN A 363 -16.25 7.30 -23.95
N TYR A 364 -16.56 6.21 -23.21
CA TYR A 364 -17.69 5.33 -23.49
C TYR A 364 -19.01 6.09 -23.51
N TYR A 365 -19.30 6.90 -22.49
CA TYR A 365 -20.54 7.67 -22.46
C TYR A 365 -20.56 8.85 -23.41
N SER A 366 -19.42 9.43 -23.75
CA SER A 366 -19.33 10.48 -24.75
C SER A 366 -19.60 9.96 -26.16
N SER A 367 -19.22 8.73 -26.46
CA SER A 367 -19.46 8.10 -27.76
C SER A 367 -20.91 7.65 -28.00
N LYS A 368 -21.73 7.57 -26.92
CA LYS A 368 -23.15 7.19 -26.98
C LYS A 368 -24.13 8.37 -27.04
N LYS A 369 -23.62 9.58 -26.95
CA LYS A 369 -24.40 10.81 -27.14
C LYS A 369 -24.46 11.18 -28.61
#